data_20401da09bc3f0fc0fe557a300d266cf
#
_entry.id   20401da09bc3f0fc0fe557a300d266cf
#
_cell.length_a   1.000
_cell.length_b   1.000
_cell.length_c   1.000
_cell.angle_alpha   90.00
_cell.angle_beta   90.00
_cell.angle_gamma   90.00
#
_symmetry.space_group_name_H-M   'P 1'
#
loop_
_entity.id
_entity.type
_entity.pdbx_description
1 polymer ?
#
loop_
_entity_poly.entity_id
_entity_poly.type
_entity_poly.pdbx_seq_one_letter_code
_entity_poly.pdbx_strand_id
1 'polypeptide(L)'
;MTNMITVRDLKKRYGDKQAVNGISFTVKKGEIFGILGPNGAGKTTTLEMMETLRPIDEGVVEIDGINVAKHPQKIKYLIGVQPQTPAFQDKTRLTEVIEMFAAAYGEKVDPMEFLRDVDLEDKAKSFVEDLSGGQKQRLSITTALVHGPKVFFLDEPTTGLDPQARRHLWDLIKKV
;
A
#
# COMPACT_ATOMS: atom_id res chain seq x y z
N MET A 1 14.98 -17.66 9.01
CA MET A 1 13.84 -16.92 8.40
C MET A 1 14.43 -15.72 7.70
N THR A 2 14.08 -15.51 6.43
CA THR A 2 14.65 -14.43 5.60
C THR A 2 13.93 -13.13 5.91
N ASN A 3 14.68 -12.03 6.08
CA ASN A 3 14.09 -10.70 6.21
C ASN A 3 13.51 -10.27 4.86
N MET A 4 12.25 -9.83 4.86
CA MET A 4 11.59 -9.26 3.70
C MET A 4 11.92 -7.77 3.58
N ILE A 5 11.93 -7.05 4.70
CA ILE A 5 12.33 -5.64 4.76
C ILE A 5 13.48 -5.50 5.75
N THR A 6 14.48 -4.71 5.40
CA THR A 6 15.57 -4.30 6.29
C THR A 6 15.74 -2.79 6.19
N VAL A 7 15.64 -2.11 7.32
CA VAL A 7 15.87 -0.67 7.45
C VAL A 7 17.04 -0.48 8.42
N ARG A 8 18.04 0.33 8.02
CA ARG A 8 19.23 0.65 8.83
C ARG A 8 19.49 2.14 8.83
N ASP A 9 19.53 2.73 10.01
CA ASP A 9 19.86 4.14 10.30
C ASP A 9 19.17 5.13 9.38
N LEU A 10 17.89 4.87 9.08
CA LEU A 10 17.10 5.67 8.13
C LEU A 10 16.84 7.07 8.68
N LYS A 11 17.22 8.09 7.89
CA LYS A 11 16.99 9.49 8.26
C LYS A 11 16.33 10.27 7.13
N LYS A 12 15.52 11.25 7.53
CA LYS A 12 14.90 12.24 6.63
C LYS A 12 14.79 13.59 7.29
N ARG A 13 15.18 14.63 6.56
CA ARG A 13 15.15 16.02 7.01
C ARG A 13 14.38 16.90 6.02
N TYR A 14 13.63 17.85 6.54
CA TYR A 14 12.95 18.89 5.77
C TYR A 14 13.33 20.25 6.34
N GLY A 15 14.23 20.95 5.68
CA GLY A 15 14.84 22.19 6.23
C GLY A 15 15.47 21.90 7.60
N ASP A 16 15.04 22.59 8.64
CA ASP A 16 15.54 22.39 10.01
C ASP A 16 14.83 21.26 10.77
N LYS A 17 13.76 20.71 10.24
CA LYS A 17 12.99 19.66 10.92
C LYS A 17 13.52 18.26 10.56
N GLN A 18 13.99 17.52 11.58
CA GLN A 18 14.30 16.09 11.47
C GLN A 18 12.98 15.30 11.54
N ALA A 19 12.53 14.76 10.40
CA ALA A 19 11.28 14.00 10.33
C ALA A 19 11.47 12.53 10.70
N VAL A 20 12.60 11.93 10.32
CA VAL A 20 13.02 10.57 10.70
C VAL A 20 14.46 10.63 11.16
N ASN A 21 14.77 10.09 12.34
CA ASN A 21 16.07 10.25 13.00
C ASN A 21 16.71 8.92 13.37
N GLY A 22 17.29 8.23 12.39
CA GLY A 22 18.12 7.05 12.61
C GLY A 22 17.33 5.82 13.06
N ILE A 23 16.20 5.51 12.42
CA ILE A 23 15.43 4.31 12.75
C ILE A 23 16.01 3.08 12.06
N SER A 24 15.98 1.95 12.77
CA SER A 24 16.42 0.64 12.26
C SER A 24 15.46 -0.44 12.71
N PHE A 25 15.02 -1.29 11.78
CA PHE A 25 14.17 -2.44 12.06
C PHE A 25 14.22 -3.45 10.91
N THR A 26 13.68 -4.64 11.15
CA THR A 26 13.51 -5.68 10.13
C THR A 26 12.12 -6.24 10.19
N VAL A 27 11.59 -6.64 9.02
CA VAL A 27 10.30 -7.33 8.87
C VAL A 27 10.56 -8.67 8.18
N LYS A 28 10.06 -9.75 8.74
CA LYS A 28 10.22 -11.10 8.18
C LYS A 28 9.17 -11.36 7.10
N LYS A 29 9.43 -12.33 6.24
CA LYS A 29 8.43 -12.80 5.27
C LYS A 29 7.19 -13.34 5.99
N GLY A 30 6.00 -12.89 5.59
CA GLY A 30 4.71 -13.26 6.17
C GLY A 30 4.39 -12.60 7.52
N GLU A 31 5.17 -11.58 7.91
CA GLU A 31 4.94 -10.83 9.14
C GLU A 31 4.03 -9.62 8.87
N ILE A 32 3.05 -9.39 9.77
CA ILE A 32 2.31 -8.14 9.84
C ILE A 32 3.04 -7.22 10.81
N PHE A 33 3.62 -6.14 10.30
CA PHE A 33 4.41 -5.19 11.07
C PHE A 33 3.73 -3.82 11.15
N GLY A 34 3.58 -3.27 12.35
CA GLY A 34 2.93 -1.98 12.59
C GLY A 34 3.91 -0.90 13.00
N ILE A 35 3.88 0.25 12.32
CA ILE A 35 4.60 1.47 12.72
C ILE A 35 3.63 2.35 13.50
N LEU A 36 3.89 2.51 14.80
CA LEU A 36 3.04 3.27 15.70
C LEU A 36 3.74 4.53 16.18
N GLY A 37 2.95 5.55 16.51
CA GLY A 37 3.45 6.81 17.05
C GLY A 37 2.45 7.96 16.90
N PRO A 38 2.66 9.11 17.58
CA PRO A 38 1.80 10.27 17.48
C PRO A 38 1.85 10.91 16.08
N ASN A 39 0.92 11.83 15.81
CA ASN A 39 0.95 12.61 14.58
C ASN A 39 2.25 13.42 14.48
N GLY A 40 2.86 13.41 13.30
CA GLY A 40 4.15 14.06 13.06
C GLY A 40 5.39 13.26 13.50
N ALA A 41 5.24 12.02 13.98
CA ALA A 41 6.37 11.14 14.35
C ALA A 41 7.17 10.57 13.16
N GLY A 42 6.82 10.92 11.93
CA GLY A 42 7.55 10.44 10.74
C GLY A 42 7.05 9.12 10.17
N LYS A 43 5.90 8.58 10.62
CA LYS A 43 5.33 7.30 10.14
C LYS A 43 5.14 7.30 8.61
N THR A 44 4.32 8.21 8.11
CA THR A 44 4.05 8.38 6.66
C THR A 44 5.34 8.65 5.88
N THR A 45 6.23 9.51 6.40
CA THR A 45 7.53 9.78 5.76
C THR A 45 8.38 8.50 5.65
N THR A 46 8.35 7.65 6.68
CA THR A 46 9.06 6.36 6.66
C THR A 46 8.47 5.42 5.62
N LEU A 47 7.14 5.29 5.57
CA LEU A 47 6.46 4.49 4.54
C LEU A 47 6.78 5.02 3.14
N GLU A 48 6.60 6.32 2.87
CA GLU A 48 6.87 6.95 1.58
C GLU A 48 8.32 6.75 1.09
N MET A 49 9.31 6.70 1.99
CA MET A 49 10.69 6.37 1.64
C MET A 49 10.84 4.90 1.22
N MET A 50 10.18 3.97 1.92
CA MET A 50 10.17 2.54 1.56
C MET A 50 9.39 2.29 0.25
N GLU A 51 8.35 3.06 -0.01
CA GLU A 51 7.51 3.03 -1.21
C GLU A 51 8.14 3.73 -2.43
N THR A 52 9.34 4.26 -2.31
CA THR A 52 10.04 5.04 -3.37
C THR A 52 9.39 6.38 -3.71
N LEU A 53 8.44 6.85 -2.92
CA LEU A 53 7.76 8.14 -3.13
C LEU A 53 8.59 9.33 -2.64
N ARG A 54 9.54 9.08 -1.72
CA ARG A 54 10.46 10.09 -1.19
C ARG A 54 11.90 9.62 -1.22
N PRO A 55 12.86 10.51 -1.54
CA PRO A 55 14.27 10.18 -1.46
C PRO A 55 14.71 9.99 0.00
N ILE A 56 15.58 9.00 0.20
CA ILE A 56 16.26 8.73 1.47
C ILE A 56 17.46 9.69 1.58
N ASP A 57 17.61 10.39 2.71
CA ASP A 57 18.76 11.28 2.92
C ASP A 57 19.97 10.51 3.44
N GLU A 58 19.77 9.67 4.49
CA GLU A 58 20.79 8.79 5.04
C GLU A 58 20.19 7.43 5.43
N GLY A 59 21.06 6.43 5.53
CA GLY A 59 20.67 5.06 5.86
C GLY A 59 20.36 4.22 4.63
N VAL A 60 19.86 3.00 4.90
CA VAL A 60 19.59 2.01 3.85
C VAL A 60 18.24 1.34 4.09
N VAL A 61 17.46 1.20 3.02
CA VAL A 61 16.26 0.37 2.98
C VAL A 61 16.43 -0.69 1.90
N GLU A 62 16.18 -1.94 2.26
CA GLU A 62 16.17 -3.09 1.36
C GLU A 62 14.83 -3.82 1.46
N ILE A 63 14.24 -4.17 0.33
CA ILE A 63 13.03 -4.99 0.20
C ILE A 63 13.39 -6.21 -0.65
N ASP A 64 13.18 -7.41 -0.13
CA ASP A 64 13.57 -8.68 -0.75
C ASP A 64 15.05 -8.67 -1.23
N GLY A 65 15.94 -8.08 -0.41
CA GLY A 65 17.37 -7.91 -0.71
C GLY A 65 17.71 -6.82 -1.74
N ILE A 66 16.71 -6.10 -2.27
CA ILE A 66 16.89 -5.04 -3.27
C ILE A 66 16.92 -3.68 -2.58
N ASN A 67 17.99 -2.90 -2.79
CA ASN A 67 18.12 -1.56 -2.26
C ASN A 67 17.12 -0.60 -2.93
N VAL A 68 16.26 0.02 -2.10
CA VAL A 68 15.15 0.87 -2.51
C VAL A 68 15.63 2.11 -3.28
N ALA A 69 16.66 2.78 -2.78
CA ALA A 69 17.19 4.01 -3.41
C ALA A 69 17.89 3.75 -4.74
N LYS A 70 18.54 2.56 -4.88
CA LYS A 70 19.30 2.22 -6.10
C LYS A 70 18.43 1.63 -7.19
N HIS A 71 17.33 0.95 -6.84
CA HIS A 71 16.50 0.21 -7.79
C HIS A 71 15.00 0.52 -7.63
N PRO A 72 14.56 1.80 -7.61
CA PRO A 72 13.17 2.17 -7.33
C PRO A 72 12.17 1.52 -8.29
N GLN A 73 12.53 1.33 -9.56
CA GLN A 73 11.63 0.70 -10.52
C GLN A 73 11.38 -0.79 -10.20
N LYS A 74 12.40 -1.52 -9.73
CA LYS A 74 12.22 -2.92 -9.32
C LYS A 74 11.34 -3.03 -8.08
N ILE A 75 11.49 -2.08 -7.15
CA ILE A 75 10.69 -2.04 -5.92
C ILE A 75 9.20 -1.88 -6.23
N LYS A 76 8.84 -1.04 -7.19
CA LYS A 76 7.43 -0.82 -7.57
C LYS A 76 6.68 -2.09 -7.99
N TYR A 77 7.38 -3.07 -8.56
CA TYR A 77 6.80 -4.38 -8.89
C TYR A 77 6.72 -5.34 -7.71
N LEU A 78 7.44 -5.06 -6.61
CA LEU A 78 7.45 -5.89 -5.41
C LEU A 78 6.46 -5.44 -4.37
N ILE A 79 6.01 -4.18 -4.44
CA ILE A 79 5.16 -3.57 -3.41
C ILE A 79 3.79 -3.23 -3.95
N GLY A 80 2.76 -3.44 -3.12
CA GLY A 80 1.45 -2.83 -3.26
C GLY A 80 1.30 -1.72 -2.24
N VAL A 81 0.71 -0.60 -2.63
CA VAL A 81 0.53 0.56 -1.75
C VAL A 81 -0.94 0.95 -1.73
N GLN A 82 -1.54 0.97 -0.54
CA GLN A 82 -2.85 1.54 -0.33
C GLN A 82 -2.66 2.90 0.37
N PRO A 83 -2.88 4.01 -0.33
CA PRO A 83 -2.70 5.34 0.23
C PRO A 83 -3.80 5.68 1.23
N GLN A 84 -3.54 6.62 2.14
CA GLN A 84 -4.49 7.10 3.15
C GLN A 84 -5.82 7.57 2.51
N THR A 85 -5.75 8.26 1.38
CA THR A 85 -6.92 8.71 0.62
C THR A 85 -6.85 8.16 -0.80
N PRO A 86 -7.69 7.16 -1.13
CA PRO A 86 -7.75 6.66 -2.49
C PRO A 86 -8.26 7.74 -3.46
N ALA A 87 -7.53 7.97 -4.55
CA ALA A 87 -7.92 8.88 -5.61
C ALA A 87 -8.18 8.10 -6.89
N PHE A 88 -9.44 7.92 -7.23
CA PHE A 88 -9.89 7.32 -8.48
C PHE A 88 -10.61 8.35 -9.33
N GLN A 89 -10.67 8.10 -10.62
CA GLN A 89 -11.46 8.92 -11.53
C GLN A 89 -12.96 8.59 -11.35
N ASP A 90 -13.77 9.58 -11.02
CA ASP A 90 -15.17 9.40 -10.57
C ASP A 90 -16.01 8.59 -11.57
N LYS A 91 -15.96 8.94 -12.86
CA LYS A 91 -16.75 8.30 -13.93
C LYS A 91 -16.06 7.09 -14.57
N THR A 92 -15.33 6.32 -13.78
CA THR A 92 -14.71 5.06 -14.20
C THR A 92 -15.41 3.89 -13.52
N ARG A 93 -15.69 2.82 -14.25
CA ARG A 93 -16.32 1.62 -13.69
C ARG A 93 -15.31 0.81 -12.89
N LEU A 94 -15.78 0.03 -11.92
CA LEU A 94 -14.89 -0.76 -11.05
C LEU A 94 -14.02 -1.74 -11.86
N THR A 95 -14.62 -2.40 -12.87
CA THR A 95 -13.86 -3.30 -13.76
C THR A 95 -12.75 -2.56 -14.51
N GLU A 96 -13.06 -1.38 -15.05
CA GLU A 96 -12.09 -0.55 -15.79
C GLU A 96 -10.95 -0.08 -14.87
N VAL A 97 -11.24 0.25 -13.61
CA VAL A 97 -10.21 0.60 -12.62
C VAL A 97 -9.24 -0.55 -12.44
N ILE A 98 -9.73 -1.77 -12.20
CA ILE A 98 -8.89 -2.95 -11.99
C ILE A 98 -8.04 -3.25 -13.24
N GLU A 99 -8.66 -3.24 -14.43
CA GLU A 99 -7.96 -3.44 -15.71
C GLU A 99 -6.86 -2.40 -15.95
N MET A 100 -7.14 -1.13 -15.64
CA MET A 100 -6.17 -0.04 -15.79
C MET A 100 -4.96 -0.23 -14.86
N PHE A 101 -5.20 -0.60 -13.59
CA PHE A 101 -4.10 -0.87 -12.66
C PHE A 101 -3.31 -2.11 -13.07
N ALA A 102 -3.97 -3.20 -13.49
CA ALA A 102 -3.28 -4.40 -13.99
C ALA A 102 -2.40 -4.07 -15.21
N ALA A 103 -2.96 -3.34 -16.17
CA ALA A 103 -2.24 -2.94 -17.38
C ALA A 103 -1.01 -2.07 -17.09
N ALA A 104 -1.03 -1.24 -16.02
CA ALA A 104 0.13 -0.45 -15.60
C ALA A 104 1.33 -1.33 -15.18
N TYR A 105 1.08 -2.56 -14.74
CA TYR A 105 2.09 -3.57 -14.42
C TYR A 105 2.33 -4.58 -15.55
N GLY A 106 1.64 -4.45 -16.69
CA GLY A 106 1.74 -5.38 -17.83
C GLY A 106 0.93 -6.66 -17.64
N GLU A 107 0.04 -6.70 -16.65
CA GLU A 107 -0.79 -7.85 -16.32
C GLU A 107 -2.15 -7.80 -17.05
N LYS A 108 -2.71 -8.99 -17.32
CA LYS A 108 -4.10 -9.16 -17.77
C LYS A 108 -4.83 -10.01 -16.76
N VAL A 109 -5.90 -9.48 -16.20
CA VAL A 109 -6.64 -10.11 -15.11
C VAL A 109 -8.13 -10.20 -15.43
N ASP A 110 -8.86 -11.11 -14.77
CA ASP A 110 -10.32 -11.05 -14.71
C ASP A 110 -10.72 -10.11 -13.56
N PRO A 111 -11.26 -8.92 -13.83
CA PRO A 111 -11.65 -7.99 -12.76
C PRO A 111 -12.67 -8.58 -11.79
N MET A 112 -13.49 -9.55 -12.25
CA MET A 112 -14.53 -10.16 -11.42
C MET A 112 -13.95 -11.01 -10.29
N GLU A 113 -12.78 -11.64 -10.47
CA GLU A 113 -12.09 -12.37 -9.39
C GLU A 113 -11.72 -11.41 -8.26
N PHE A 114 -11.08 -10.30 -8.60
CA PHE A 114 -10.67 -9.27 -7.62
C PHE A 114 -11.86 -8.60 -6.91
N LEU A 115 -12.96 -8.36 -7.63
CA LEU A 115 -14.15 -7.77 -7.04
C LEU A 115 -14.86 -8.73 -6.07
N ARG A 116 -14.88 -10.04 -6.35
CA ARG A 116 -15.41 -11.05 -5.41
C ARG A 116 -14.62 -11.11 -4.11
N ASP A 117 -13.28 -11.01 -4.17
CA ASP A 117 -12.42 -11.05 -2.99
C ASP A 117 -12.71 -9.92 -1.98
N VAL A 118 -13.33 -8.84 -2.44
CA VAL A 118 -13.66 -7.65 -1.63
C VAL A 118 -15.16 -7.37 -1.53
N ASP A 119 -16.02 -8.32 -1.90
CA ASP A 119 -17.49 -8.21 -1.90
C ASP A 119 -17.98 -6.97 -2.66
N LEU A 120 -17.49 -6.78 -3.89
CA LEU A 120 -17.90 -5.69 -4.80
C LEU A 120 -18.34 -6.19 -6.18
N GLU A 121 -18.56 -7.50 -6.38
CA GLU A 121 -18.97 -8.08 -7.66
C GLU A 121 -20.32 -7.57 -8.16
N ASP A 122 -21.24 -7.27 -7.25
CA ASP A 122 -22.56 -6.67 -7.55
C ASP A 122 -22.44 -5.23 -8.06
N LYS A 123 -21.31 -4.57 -7.80
CA LYS A 123 -20.97 -3.20 -8.19
C LYS A 123 -20.04 -3.11 -9.40
N ALA A 124 -19.72 -4.22 -10.05
CA ALA A 124 -18.72 -4.29 -11.14
C ALA A 124 -18.94 -3.23 -12.24
N LYS A 125 -20.20 -2.91 -12.56
CA LYS A 125 -20.59 -1.92 -13.58
C LYS A 125 -20.89 -0.53 -13.01
N SER A 126 -20.87 -0.34 -11.69
CA SER A 126 -21.07 0.95 -11.04
C SER A 126 -19.87 1.87 -11.28
N PHE A 127 -20.10 3.17 -11.22
CA PHE A 127 -19.00 4.14 -11.22
C PHE A 127 -18.40 4.28 -9.83
N VAL A 128 -17.14 4.70 -9.76
CA VAL A 128 -16.44 4.91 -8.48
C VAL A 128 -17.11 5.98 -7.63
N GLU A 129 -17.69 7.01 -8.25
CA GLU A 129 -18.42 8.08 -7.55
C GLU A 129 -19.61 7.55 -6.73
N ASP A 130 -20.25 6.45 -7.17
CA ASP A 130 -21.40 5.82 -6.51
C ASP A 130 -21.03 4.98 -5.29
N LEU A 131 -19.75 4.78 -5.01
CA LEU A 131 -19.28 3.95 -3.91
C LEU A 131 -19.26 4.70 -2.58
N SER A 132 -19.65 4.01 -1.51
CA SER A 132 -19.39 4.48 -0.14
C SER A 132 -17.88 4.56 0.16
N GLY A 133 -17.49 5.28 1.20
CA GLY A 133 -16.09 5.36 1.63
C GLY A 133 -15.45 3.99 1.89
N GLY A 134 -16.18 3.09 2.56
CA GLY A 134 -15.70 1.72 2.81
C GLY A 134 -15.56 0.88 1.52
N GLN A 135 -16.44 1.08 0.53
CA GLN A 135 -16.34 0.43 -0.77
C GLN A 135 -15.12 0.97 -1.57
N LYS A 136 -14.90 2.29 -1.56
CA LYS A 136 -13.70 2.90 -2.16
C LYS A 136 -12.41 2.38 -1.53
N GLN A 137 -12.41 2.17 -0.22
CA GLN A 137 -11.28 1.60 0.51
C GLN A 137 -11.00 0.15 0.07
N ARG A 138 -12.04 -0.70 -0.04
CA ARG A 138 -11.90 -2.08 -0.53
C ARG A 138 -11.41 -2.13 -1.97
N LEU A 139 -11.93 -1.27 -2.85
CA LEU A 139 -11.42 -1.13 -4.22
C LEU A 139 -9.95 -0.72 -4.24
N SER A 140 -9.53 0.22 -3.39
CA SER A 140 -8.14 0.67 -3.29
C SER A 140 -7.17 -0.45 -2.90
N ILE A 141 -7.59 -1.31 -1.97
CA ILE A 141 -6.80 -2.48 -1.58
C ILE A 141 -6.66 -3.44 -2.76
N THR A 142 -7.78 -3.72 -3.43
CA THR A 142 -7.78 -4.60 -4.61
C THR A 142 -6.82 -4.10 -5.69
N THR A 143 -6.84 -2.81 -6.01
CA THR A 143 -5.93 -2.24 -7.02
C THR A 143 -4.46 -2.32 -6.61
N ALA A 144 -4.17 -2.25 -5.33
CA ALA A 144 -2.80 -2.38 -4.82
C ALA A 144 -2.27 -3.83 -4.86
N LEU A 145 -3.17 -4.81 -4.94
CA LEU A 145 -2.85 -6.24 -4.95
C LEU A 145 -2.87 -6.86 -6.36
N VAL A 146 -3.35 -6.14 -7.38
CA VAL A 146 -3.63 -6.67 -8.71
C VAL A 146 -2.45 -7.34 -9.42
N HIS A 147 -1.22 -6.92 -9.10
CA HIS A 147 0.03 -7.45 -9.69
C HIS A 147 0.74 -8.48 -8.78
N GLY A 148 0.10 -8.97 -7.70
CA GLY A 148 0.66 -9.95 -6.79
C GLY A 148 1.92 -9.49 -6.05
N PRO A 149 1.90 -8.34 -5.34
CA PRO A 149 3.08 -7.81 -4.65
C PRO A 149 3.56 -8.74 -3.53
N LYS A 150 4.85 -8.70 -3.20
CA LYS A 150 5.44 -9.43 -2.07
C LYS A 150 5.32 -8.70 -0.74
N VAL A 151 5.14 -7.39 -0.78
CA VAL A 151 4.97 -6.51 0.38
C VAL A 151 3.80 -5.58 0.14
N PHE A 152 2.94 -5.45 1.13
CA PHE A 152 1.79 -4.58 1.06
C PHE A 152 1.89 -3.48 2.13
N PHE A 153 1.93 -2.23 1.67
CA PHE A 153 1.94 -1.05 2.53
C PHE A 153 0.54 -0.48 2.70
N LEU A 154 0.20 -0.15 3.94
CA LEU A 154 -1.09 0.40 4.34
C LEU A 154 -0.84 1.64 5.19
N ASP A 155 -1.25 2.81 4.74
CA ASP A 155 -1.19 4.04 5.54
C ASP A 155 -2.58 4.33 6.12
N GLU A 156 -2.71 4.14 7.43
CA GLU A 156 -3.95 4.33 8.21
C GLU A 156 -5.21 3.65 7.59
N PRO A 157 -5.16 2.36 7.24
CA PRO A 157 -6.18 1.71 6.42
C PRO A 157 -7.57 1.63 7.06
N THR A 158 -7.67 1.88 8.36
CA THR A 158 -8.93 1.79 9.12
C THR A 158 -9.54 3.15 9.45
N THR A 159 -8.90 4.25 9.05
CA THR A 159 -9.39 5.61 9.32
C THR A 159 -10.71 5.84 8.59
N GLY A 160 -11.74 6.31 9.33
CA GLY A 160 -13.06 6.58 8.79
C GLY A 160 -13.93 5.35 8.48
N LEU A 161 -13.47 4.13 8.79
CA LEU A 161 -14.25 2.91 8.64
C LEU A 161 -15.09 2.62 9.89
N ASP A 162 -16.33 2.17 9.67
CA ASP A 162 -17.16 1.60 10.72
C ASP A 162 -16.58 0.27 11.25
N PRO A 163 -17.03 -0.25 12.41
CA PRO A 163 -16.47 -1.45 13.01
C PRO A 163 -16.59 -2.72 12.14
N GLN A 164 -17.62 -2.82 11.29
CA GLN A 164 -17.84 -3.97 10.42
C GLN A 164 -16.88 -3.92 9.21
N ALA A 165 -16.78 -2.78 8.54
CA ALA A 165 -15.84 -2.55 7.44
C ALA A 165 -14.39 -2.76 7.89
N ARG A 166 -14.05 -2.34 9.13
CA ARG A 166 -12.72 -2.57 9.71
C ARG A 166 -12.40 -4.05 9.90
N ARG A 167 -13.35 -4.87 10.36
CA ARG A 167 -13.15 -6.32 10.49
C ARG A 167 -12.94 -6.97 9.12
N HIS A 168 -13.80 -6.67 8.13
CA HIS A 168 -13.65 -7.18 6.77
C HIS A 168 -12.29 -6.83 6.17
N LEU A 169 -11.79 -5.61 6.40
CA LEU A 169 -10.47 -5.19 5.96
C LEU A 169 -9.36 -6.08 6.55
N TRP A 170 -9.40 -6.34 7.86
CA TRP A 170 -8.41 -7.21 8.51
C TRP A 170 -8.47 -8.66 8.01
N ASP A 171 -9.67 -9.16 7.72
CA ASP A 171 -9.82 -10.51 7.17
C ASP A 171 -9.26 -10.60 5.74
N LEU A 172 -9.40 -9.53 4.94
CA LEU A 172 -8.78 -9.43 3.63
C LEU A 172 -7.24 -9.40 3.72
N ILE A 173 -6.69 -8.54 4.58
CA ILE A 173 -5.22 -8.42 4.77
C ILE A 173 -4.60 -9.75 5.22
N LYS A 174 -5.30 -10.57 6.01
CA LYS A 174 -4.79 -11.88 6.45
C LYS A 174 -4.79 -12.94 5.35
N LYS A 175 -5.53 -12.75 4.27
CA LYS A 175 -5.56 -13.68 3.12
C LYS A 175 -4.41 -13.45 2.14
N VAL A 176 -3.79 -12.27 2.19
CA VAL A 176 -2.65 -11.83 1.39
C VAL A 176 -1.34 -12.19 2.10
#